data_19eb06548ad56521b5194bceaa6c592e
#
_entry.id   19eb06548ad56521b5194bceaa6c592e
#
_cell.length_a   1.000
_cell.length_b   1.000
_cell.length_c   1.000
_cell.angle_alpha   90.00
_cell.angle_beta   90.00
_cell.angle_gamma   90.00
#
_symmetry.space_group_name_H-M   'P 1'
#
loop_
_entity.id
_entity.type
_entity.pdbx_description
1 polymer ?
#
loop_
_entity_poly.entity_id
_entity_poly.type
_entity_poly.pdbx_seq_one_letter_code
_entity_poly.pdbx_strand_id
1 'polypeptide(L)'
;LLVAGGNSVAHSTQVAGKGSLTFKPVKGLSISGIVSPFINYQKKKAFKNSCGYTLADDPETFGGYFDSGSTWTTNSLTETRKDDYHVTSQVIANYMGTFGSHDLTVMAGFENYYMKDEELTAARDKYELTGYPYLNIGSEDFQTNSGKGSEYTSNSVFGRVIYSYADRYLFQANIRHDGSSRFAKGYRWGTFPSFSAGWVMSEEKFMKSLNWDWLSFLKLRGSWGILGNERIGDDYFPYIALMSFGNSLFYMADGSVVSDKTARPAILAVEDITWETTTSTDFGLDANFFNNRLQ
;
A
#
# COMPACT_ATOMS: atom_id res chain seq x y z
N LEU A 1 -4.33 3.54 37.09
CA LEU A 1 -3.56 4.09 35.97
C LEU A 1 -4.35 4.09 34.67
N LEU A 2 -5.00 2.99 34.30
CA LEU A 2 -5.76 2.89 33.03
C LEU A 2 -6.91 3.89 32.90
N VAL A 3 -7.51 4.31 34.00
CA VAL A 3 -8.62 5.29 34.02
C VAL A 3 -8.12 6.71 34.24
N ALA A 4 -7.04 6.88 35.03
CA ALA A 4 -6.50 8.19 35.39
C ALA A 4 -5.61 8.79 34.29
N GLY A 5 -5.01 7.96 33.43
CA GLY A 5 -4.02 8.37 32.42
C GLY A 5 -4.56 9.18 31.24
N GLY A 6 -5.88 9.31 31.13
CA GLY A 6 -6.55 9.98 30.02
C GLY A 6 -7.21 9.01 29.02
N ASN A 7 -7.61 9.53 27.87
CA ASN A 7 -8.26 8.73 26.83
C ASN A 7 -7.76 9.08 25.43
N SER A 8 -7.90 8.14 24.51
CA SER A 8 -7.66 8.36 23.09
C SER A 8 -8.84 7.78 22.30
N VAL A 9 -9.49 8.63 21.54
CA VAL A 9 -10.63 8.26 20.69
C VAL A 9 -10.27 8.54 19.24
N ALA A 10 -10.44 7.55 18.39
CA ALA A 10 -10.27 7.68 16.96
C ALA A 10 -11.58 7.32 16.23
N HIS A 11 -12.01 8.18 15.33
CA HIS A 11 -13.12 7.94 14.43
C HIS A 11 -12.57 7.88 13.00
N SER A 12 -12.92 6.82 12.27
CA SER A 12 -12.61 6.69 10.86
C SER A 12 -13.91 6.56 10.08
N THR A 13 -14.05 7.37 9.04
CA THR A 13 -15.18 7.30 8.11
C THR A 13 -14.65 6.97 6.74
N GLN A 14 -15.01 5.80 6.22
CA GLN A 14 -14.58 5.31 4.92
C GLN A 14 -15.76 5.33 3.95
N VAL A 15 -15.53 5.92 2.78
CA VAL A 15 -16.48 5.93 1.68
C VAL A 15 -15.78 5.33 0.46
N ALA A 16 -16.32 4.24 -0.06
CA ALA A 16 -15.82 3.58 -1.25
C ALA A 16 -16.94 3.44 -2.27
N GLY A 17 -16.60 3.58 -3.54
CA GLY A 17 -17.53 3.41 -4.63
C GLY A 17 -16.87 2.72 -5.82
N LYS A 18 -17.69 2.09 -6.67
CA LYS A 18 -17.25 1.57 -7.96
C LYS A 18 -18.31 1.84 -9.00
N GLY A 19 -17.94 2.60 -10.04
CA GLY A 19 -18.73 2.78 -11.25
C GLY A 19 -18.11 1.98 -12.39
N SER A 20 -18.92 1.29 -13.18
CA SER A 20 -18.44 0.61 -14.39
C SER A 20 -19.43 0.72 -15.52
N LEU A 21 -18.92 0.94 -16.73
CA LEU A 21 -19.67 0.94 -17.97
C LEU A 21 -19.03 -0.05 -18.92
N THR A 22 -19.81 -0.99 -19.44
CA THR A 22 -19.33 -1.99 -20.39
C THR A 22 -20.08 -1.86 -21.72
N PHE A 23 -19.31 -1.69 -22.78
CA PHE A 23 -19.79 -1.67 -24.15
C PHE A 23 -19.40 -2.97 -24.88
N LYS A 24 -20.34 -3.57 -25.58
CA LYS A 24 -20.15 -4.82 -26.33
C LYS A 24 -20.47 -4.57 -27.83
N PRO A 25 -19.47 -4.08 -28.61
CA PRO A 25 -19.72 -3.67 -30.00
C PRO A 25 -19.97 -4.83 -30.95
N VAL A 26 -19.32 -5.99 -30.69
CA VAL A 26 -19.48 -7.21 -31.49
C VAL A 26 -19.45 -8.44 -30.59
N LYS A 27 -19.91 -9.58 -31.11
CA LYS A 27 -19.85 -10.85 -30.36
C LYS A 27 -18.41 -11.19 -29.96
N GLY A 28 -18.24 -11.52 -28.68
CA GLY A 28 -16.94 -11.85 -28.10
C GLY A 28 -16.12 -10.66 -27.61
N LEU A 29 -16.36 -9.42 -28.05
CA LEU A 29 -15.64 -8.23 -27.62
C LEU A 29 -16.42 -7.43 -26.57
N SER A 30 -15.76 -7.11 -25.46
CA SER A 30 -16.26 -6.19 -24.46
C SER A 30 -15.20 -5.15 -24.09
N ILE A 31 -15.61 -3.90 -23.95
CA ILE A 31 -14.75 -2.78 -23.51
C ILE A 31 -15.41 -2.20 -22.27
N SER A 32 -14.68 -2.18 -21.17
CA SER A 32 -15.16 -1.71 -19.86
C SER A 32 -14.34 -0.53 -19.38
N GLY A 33 -15.01 0.57 -19.02
CA GLY A 33 -14.46 1.67 -18.23
C GLY A 33 -14.87 1.50 -16.77
N ILE A 34 -13.93 1.61 -15.84
CA ILE A 34 -14.14 1.40 -14.42
C ILE A 34 -13.47 2.56 -13.65
N VAL A 35 -14.19 3.12 -12.68
CA VAL A 35 -13.66 4.11 -11.74
C VAL A 35 -14.02 3.69 -10.33
N SER A 36 -13.04 3.63 -9.46
CA SER A 36 -13.18 3.19 -8.07
C SER A 36 -12.54 4.20 -7.13
N PRO A 37 -13.29 5.25 -6.68
CA PRO A 37 -12.84 6.17 -5.67
C PRO A 37 -12.96 5.56 -4.27
N PHE A 38 -12.02 5.96 -3.42
CA PHE A 38 -12.01 5.66 -2.00
C PHE A 38 -11.58 6.91 -1.23
N ILE A 39 -12.29 7.21 -0.16
CA ILE A 39 -12.00 8.34 0.73
C ILE A 39 -12.05 7.84 2.17
N ASN A 40 -11.06 8.20 2.95
CA ASN A 40 -11.02 7.88 4.38
C ASN A 40 -10.69 9.15 5.17
N TYR A 41 -11.64 9.57 6.01
CA TYR A 41 -11.45 10.67 6.94
C TYR A 41 -11.24 10.11 8.34
N GLN A 42 -10.08 10.40 8.93
CA GLN A 42 -9.76 9.98 10.28
C GLN A 42 -9.62 11.19 11.20
N LYS A 43 -10.29 11.13 12.34
CA LYS A 43 -10.18 12.10 13.43
C LYS A 43 -9.72 11.36 14.67
N LYS A 44 -8.57 11.75 15.22
CA LYS A 44 -8.07 11.20 16.48
C LYS A 44 -7.96 12.34 17.49
N LYS A 45 -8.48 12.10 18.69
CA LYS A 45 -8.37 13.00 19.83
C LYS A 45 -7.80 12.22 21.00
N ALA A 46 -6.63 12.60 21.46
CA ALA A 46 -5.93 11.95 22.54
C ALA A 46 -5.68 12.97 23.65
N PHE A 47 -6.35 12.80 24.76
CA PHE A 47 -6.12 13.57 25.98
C PHE A 47 -5.36 12.71 26.97
N LYS A 48 -4.25 13.21 27.44
CA LYS A 48 -3.37 12.58 28.41
C LYS A 48 -3.37 13.40 29.69
N ASN A 49 -3.62 12.74 30.82
CA ASN A 49 -3.50 13.34 32.14
C ASN A 49 -2.09 13.18 32.70
N SER A 50 -1.68 14.10 33.56
CA SER A 50 -0.56 13.85 34.48
C SER A 50 -1.00 12.86 35.53
N CYS A 51 -0.13 11.89 35.86
CA CYS A 51 -0.38 10.90 36.89
C CYS A 51 0.65 11.01 38.00
N GLY A 52 0.23 11.56 39.14
CA GLY A 52 1.02 11.61 40.35
C GLY A 52 0.83 10.36 41.22
N TYR A 53 1.74 10.13 42.13
CA TYR A 53 1.65 9.13 43.18
C TYR A 53 2.05 9.73 44.54
N THR A 54 1.55 9.14 45.64
CA THR A 54 1.97 9.45 46.98
C THR A 54 2.89 8.35 47.51
N LEU A 55 3.61 8.60 48.54
CA LEU A 55 4.50 7.63 49.17
C LEU A 55 3.66 6.52 49.86
N ALA A 56 4.14 5.28 49.81
CA ALA A 56 3.41 4.13 50.36
C ALA A 56 3.31 4.15 51.90
N ASP A 57 4.32 4.71 52.54
CA ASP A 57 4.47 4.89 54.00
C ASP A 57 3.92 6.22 54.51
N ASP A 58 3.67 7.18 53.62
CA ASP A 58 3.02 8.45 53.91
C ASP A 58 2.12 8.90 52.73
N PRO A 59 0.85 8.47 52.75
CA PRO A 59 -0.09 8.78 51.66
C PRO A 59 -0.44 10.27 51.51
N GLU A 60 -0.13 11.11 52.51
CA GLU A 60 -0.34 12.55 52.44
C GLU A 60 0.81 13.28 51.70
N THR A 61 1.97 12.63 51.61
CA THR A 61 3.13 13.21 50.95
C THR A 61 3.15 12.84 49.45
N PHE A 62 3.19 13.87 48.59
CA PHE A 62 3.36 13.69 47.12
C PHE A 62 4.74 13.10 46.80
N GLY A 63 4.75 11.90 46.24
CA GLY A 63 5.97 11.16 45.89
C GLY A 63 6.56 11.51 44.54
N GLY A 64 5.77 12.11 43.66
CA GLY A 64 6.19 12.45 42.32
C GLY A 64 5.15 12.05 41.23
N TYR A 65 5.57 12.09 39.99
CA TYR A 65 4.79 11.61 38.87
C TYR A 65 5.26 10.24 38.43
N PHE A 66 4.34 9.39 37.99
CA PHE A 66 4.71 8.16 37.29
C PHE A 66 5.45 8.53 36.02
N ASP A 67 6.74 8.32 36.04
CA ASP A 67 7.62 8.64 34.92
C ASP A 67 8.32 7.39 34.40
N SER A 68 8.11 7.16 33.11
CA SER A 68 9.03 6.35 32.33
C SER A 68 9.56 7.22 31.18
N GLY A 69 10.31 8.28 31.53
CA GLY A 69 10.89 9.17 30.54
C GLY A 69 10.08 10.44 30.25
N SER A 70 9.67 11.18 31.29
CA SER A 70 9.08 12.53 31.24
C SER A 70 7.66 12.68 30.65
N THR A 71 6.97 11.59 30.36
CA THR A 71 5.70 11.70 29.61
C THR A 71 4.44 11.91 30.45
N TRP A 72 4.48 11.66 31.78
CA TRP A 72 3.30 11.75 32.66
C TRP A 72 3.32 12.92 33.62
N THR A 73 4.28 13.81 33.46
CA THR A 73 4.46 14.99 34.32
C THR A 73 3.50 16.13 33.94
N THR A 74 3.05 16.15 32.69
CA THR A 74 2.19 17.22 32.15
C THR A 74 1.02 16.62 31.39
N ASN A 75 -0.17 17.16 31.60
CA ASN A 75 -1.33 16.81 30.79
C ASN A 75 -1.23 17.48 29.41
N SER A 76 -1.79 16.82 28.39
CA SER A 76 -1.74 17.30 27.01
C SER A 76 -2.95 16.82 26.21
N LEU A 77 -3.34 17.62 25.23
CA LEU A 77 -4.29 17.24 24.18
C LEU A 77 -3.60 17.24 22.83
N THR A 78 -3.74 16.14 22.11
CA THR A 78 -3.32 16.03 20.71
C THR A 78 -4.54 15.71 19.86
N GLU A 79 -4.78 16.52 18.85
CA GLU A 79 -5.78 16.27 17.81
C GLU A 79 -5.09 16.05 16.47
N THR A 80 -5.42 14.93 15.81
CA THR A 80 -4.93 14.58 14.48
C THR A 80 -6.11 14.47 13.52
N ARG A 81 -5.96 15.06 12.34
CA ARG A 81 -6.85 14.90 11.18
C ARG A 81 -6.04 14.28 10.08
N LYS A 82 -6.55 13.18 9.53
CA LYS A 82 -5.93 12.53 8.39
C LYS A 82 -6.99 12.32 7.32
N ASP A 83 -6.70 12.81 6.13
CA ASP A 83 -7.49 12.65 4.92
C ASP A 83 -6.70 11.77 3.94
N ASP A 84 -7.29 10.67 3.53
CA ASP A 84 -6.73 9.70 2.60
C ASP A 84 -7.70 9.54 1.43
N TYR A 85 -7.26 9.91 0.26
CA TYR A 85 -8.01 9.80 -0.97
C TYR A 85 -7.24 9.00 -2.00
N HIS A 86 -7.87 7.98 -2.57
CA HIS A 86 -7.32 7.33 -3.74
C HIS A 86 -8.40 6.96 -4.76
N VAL A 87 -8.00 6.92 -6.01
CA VAL A 87 -8.86 6.54 -7.12
C VAL A 87 -8.11 5.62 -8.06
N THR A 88 -8.78 4.52 -8.43
CA THR A 88 -8.33 3.63 -9.49
C THR A 88 -9.24 3.82 -10.70
N SER A 89 -8.65 4.12 -11.85
CA SER A 89 -9.34 4.24 -13.13
C SER A 89 -8.78 3.22 -14.10
N GLN A 90 -9.67 2.44 -14.75
CA GLN A 90 -9.27 1.37 -15.66
C GLN A 90 -10.08 1.42 -16.94
N VAL A 91 -9.42 1.09 -18.05
CA VAL A 91 -10.08 0.74 -19.32
C VAL A 91 -9.57 -0.64 -19.72
N ILE A 92 -10.49 -1.58 -19.91
CA ILE A 92 -10.16 -2.98 -20.20
C ILE A 92 -10.96 -3.43 -21.41
N ALA A 93 -10.27 -3.93 -22.43
CA ALA A 93 -10.84 -4.61 -23.58
C ALA A 93 -10.59 -6.12 -23.46
N ASN A 94 -11.65 -6.90 -23.59
CA ASN A 94 -11.60 -8.36 -23.59
C ASN A 94 -12.25 -8.88 -24.87
N TYR A 95 -11.57 -9.82 -25.51
CA TYR A 95 -12.11 -10.60 -26.61
C TYR A 95 -12.07 -12.09 -26.26
N MET A 96 -13.18 -12.78 -26.47
CA MET A 96 -13.30 -14.24 -26.31
C MET A 96 -13.93 -14.83 -27.57
N GLY A 97 -13.26 -15.84 -28.13
CA GLY A 97 -13.74 -16.52 -29.34
C GLY A 97 -13.34 -17.99 -29.33
N THR A 98 -14.27 -18.82 -29.79
CA THR A 98 -14.06 -20.26 -30.04
C THR A 98 -14.14 -20.50 -31.53
N PHE A 99 -13.10 -21.09 -32.10
CA PHE A 99 -12.96 -21.37 -33.53
C PHE A 99 -12.66 -22.88 -33.72
N GLY A 100 -13.71 -23.67 -33.81
CA GLY A 100 -13.57 -25.14 -33.84
C GLY A 100 -12.99 -25.64 -32.52
N SER A 101 -11.80 -26.22 -32.57
CA SER A 101 -11.08 -26.72 -31.37
C SER A 101 -10.16 -25.68 -30.74
N HIS A 102 -10.21 -24.42 -31.14
CA HIS A 102 -9.36 -23.35 -30.66
C HIS A 102 -10.19 -22.37 -29.81
N ASP A 103 -9.80 -22.21 -28.55
CA ASP A 103 -10.34 -21.22 -27.67
C ASP A 103 -9.30 -20.11 -27.43
N LEU A 104 -9.68 -18.88 -27.67
CA LEU A 104 -8.85 -17.70 -27.55
C LEU A 104 -9.49 -16.65 -26.65
N THR A 105 -8.76 -16.23 -25.64
CA THR A 105 -9.11 -15.04 -24.85
C THR A 105 -7.96 -14.06 -24.92
N VAL A 106 -8.25 -12.82 -25.32
CA VAL A 106 -7.29 -11.73 -25.36
C VAL A 106 -7.81 -10.59 -24.49
N MET A 107 -6.97 -10.07 -23.64
CA MET A 107 -7.25 -8.90 -22.80
C MET A 107 -6.16 -7.86 -23.00
N ALA A 108 -6.54 -6.61 -23.14
CA ALA A 108 -5.64 -5.46 -23.06
C ALA A 108 -6.26 -4.41 -22.15
N GLY A 109 -5.46 -3.72 -21.37
CA GLY A 109 -5.97 -2.72 -20.47
C GLY A 109 -4.96 -1.64 -20.12
N PHE A 110 -5.50 -0.56 -19.64
CA PHE A 110 -4.79 0.55 -19.03
C PHE A 110 -5.38 0.81 -17.65
N GLU A 111 -4.51 1.08 -16.68
CA GLU A 111 -4.87 1.43 -15.32
C GLU A 111 -4.11 2.68 -14.89
N ASN A 112 -4.80 3.59 -14.27
CA ASN A 112 -4.21 4.69 -13.51
C ASN A 112 -4.66 4.56 -12.06
N TYR A 113 -3.69 4.62 -11.16
CA TYR A 113 -3.90 4.75 -9.72
C TYR A 113 -3.35 6.07 -9.25
N TYR A 114 -4.14 6.81 -8.49
CA TYR A 114 -3.76 8.06 -7.85
C TYR A 114 -4.11 8.00 -6.37
N MET A 115 -3.19 8.47 -5.52
CA MET A 115 -3.37 8.55 -4.08
C MET A 115 -2.86 9.91 -3.57
N LYS A 116 -3.57 10.47 -2.60
CA LYS A 116 -3.18 11.65 -1.85
C LYS A 116 -3.50 11.46 -0.38
N ASP A 117 -2.50 11.64 0.46
CA ASP A 117 -2.61 11.64 1.93
C ASP A 117 -2.29 13.04 2.45
N GLU A 118 -3.08 13.52 3.41
CA GLU A 118 -2.80 14.75 4.16
C GLU A 118 -3.03 14.48 5.65
N GLU A 119 -2.12 14.95 6.48
CA GLU A 119 -2.21 14.82 7.94
C GLU A 119 -1.90 16.16 8.59
N LEU A 120 -2.79 16.61 9.47
CA LEU A 120 -2.62 17.77 10.33
C LEU A 120 -2.71 17.31 11.78
N THR A 121 -1.71 17.67 12.57
CA THR A 121 -1.69 17.43 14.02
C THR A 121 -1.51 18.75 14.74
N ALA A 122 -2.32 18.97 15.78
CA ALA A 122 -2.20 20.10 16.69
C ALA A 122 -2.24 19.59 18.12
N ALA A 123 -1.41 20.17 18.98
CA ALA A 123 -1.38 19.80 20.40
C ALA A 123 -1.16 21.04 21.27
N ARG A 124 -1.68 20.97 22.49
CA ARG A 124 -1.35 21.88 23.58
C ARG A 124 -1.17 21.10 24.87
N ASP A 125 -0.33 21.63 25.74
CA ASP A 125 -0.06 21.08 27.07
C ASP A 125 -0.58 22.01 28.14
N LYS A 126 -0.47 21.59 29.42
CA LYS A 126 -0.80 22.33 30.64
C LYS A 126 -2.25 22.80 30.67
N TYR A 127 -3.16 21.83 30.68
CA TYR A 127 -4.58 22.07 30.88
C TYR A 127 -4.91 22.26 32.35
N GLU A 128 -5.50 23.38 32.71
CA GLU A 128 -6.07 23.61 34.04
C GLU A 128 -7.44 22.91 34.18
N LEU A 129 -8.24 22.90 33.10
CA LEU A 129 -9.55 22.29 33.04
C LEU A 129 -9.50 20.94 32.29
N THR A 130 -9.24 19.85 33.00
CA THR A 130 -9.09 18.53 32.39
C THR A 130 -10.41 17.89 31.93
N GLY A 131 -11.56 18.39 32.42
CA GLY A 131 -12.88 17.90 32.03
C GLY A 131 -13.34 18.40 30.65
N TYR A 132 -12.67 19.39 30.06
CA TYR A 132 -13.02 20.00 28.78
C TYR A 132 -11.82 20.01 27.82
N PRO A 133 -11.50 18.87 27.22
CA PRO A 133 -10.31 18.75 26.37
C PRO A 133 -10.52 19.38 24.99
N TYR A 134 -10.44 20.70 24.90
CA TYR A 134 -10.41 21.48 23.66
C TYR A 134 -9.09 22.22 23.54
N LEU A 135 -8.54 22.32 22.31
CA LEU A 135 -7.20 22.90 22.10
C LEU A 135 -7.05 24.31 22.67
N ASN A 136 -8.04 25.17 22.50
CA ASN A 136 -7.99 26.56 22.96
C ASN A 136 -8.07 26.74 24.49
N ILE A 137 -8.33 25.69 25.26
CA ILE A 137 -8.31 25.72 26.74
C ILE A 137 -6.90 25.45 27.29
N GLY A 138 -6.06 24.75 26.51
CA GLY A 138 -4.65 24.52 26.86
C GLY A 138 -3.82 25.80 26.74
N SER A 139 -2.67 25.82 27.41
CA SER A 139 -1.76 26.97 27.41
C SER A 139 -1.31 27.37 26.01
N GLU A 140 -1.27 28.66 25.74
CA GLU A 140 -0.76 29.21 24.48
C GLU A 140 0.76 29.10 24.37
N ASP A 141 1.47 29.11 25.50
CA ASP A 141 2.93 28.96 25.53
C ASP A 141 3.44 27.57 25.17
N PHE A 142 2.55 26.57 25.25
CA PHE A 142 2.86 25.15 25.02
C PHE A 142 2.00 24.57 23.90
N GLN A 143 2.10 25.18 22.73
CA GLN A 143 1.38 24.74 21.54
C GLN A 143 2.35 24.19 20.49
N THR A 144 1.94 23.10 19.84
CA THR A 144 2.65 22.54 18.72
C THR A 144 1.69 22.23 17.59
N ASN A 145 2.17 22.35 16.37
CA ASN A 145 1.45 21.90 15.19
C ASN A 145 2.42 21.31 14.19
N SER A 146 1.93 20.39 13.39
CA SER A 146 2.66 19.82 12.27
C SER A 146 1.69 19.40 11.18
N GLY A 147 2.14 19.48 9.95
CA GLY A 147 1.40 19.02 8.80
C GLY A 147 2.32 18.31 7.82
N LYS A 148 1.81 17.27 7.20
CA LYS A 148 2.50 16.54 6.13
C LYS A 148 1.49 16.08 5.09
N GLY A 149 1.96 15.88 3.87
CA GLY A 149 1.17 15.32 2.80
C GLY A 149 2.06 14.55 1.83
N SER A 150 1.48 13.57 1.18
CA SER A 150 2.13 12.81 0.12
C SER A 150 1.16 12.55 -1.03
N GLU A 151 1.70 12.49 -2.23
CA GLU A 151 0.99 12.13 -3.44
C GLU A 151 1.73 11.00 -4.13
N TYR A 152 0.97 10.07 -4.70
CA TYR A 152 1.52 8.96 -5.44
C TYR A 152 0.63 8.67 -6.64
N THR A 153 1.26 8.36 -7.78
CA THR A 153 0.55 7.89 -8.96
C THR A 153 1.31 6.76 -9.65
N SER A 154 0.54 5.80 -10.15
CA SER A 154 1.07 4.78 -11.05
C SER A 154 0.20 4.65 -12.30
N ASN A 155 0.83 4.32 -13.41
CA ASN A 155 0.19 4.02 -14.68
C ASN A 155 0.65 2.65 -15.16
N SER A 156 -0.28 1.85 -15.64
CA SER A 156 -0.01 0.49 -16.07
C SER A 156 -0.68 0.23 -17.42
N VAL A 157 0.07 -0.34 -18.34
CA VAL A 157 -0.48 -0.95 -19.56
C VAL A 157 -0.25 -2.44 -19.47
N PHE A 158 -1.29 -3.23 -19.68
CA PHE A 158 -1.18 -4.67 -19.54
C PHE A 158 -1.94 -5.42 -20.63
N GLY A 159 -1.46 -6.61 -20.92
CA GLY A 159 -2.09 -7.53 -21.86
C GLY A 159 -2.00 -8.97 -21.40
N ARG A 160 -2.98 -9.77 -21.80
CA ARG A 160 -3.04 -11.21 -21.55
C ARG A 160 -3.58 -11.93 -22.77
N VAL A 161 -2.98 -13.03 -23.11
CA VAL A 161 -3.48 -13.98 -24.08
C VAL A 161 -3.62 -15.34 -23.39
N ILE A 162 -4.78 -15.94 -23.46
CA ILE A 162 -5.04 -17.33 -23.05
C ILE A 162 -5.49 -18.06 -24.30
N TYR A 163 -4.82 -19.16 -24.59
CA TYR A 163 -5.13 -20.00 -25.74
C TYR A 163 -5.22 -21.46 -25.33
N SER A 164 -6.26 -22.13 -25.78
CA SER A 164 -6.43 -23.56 -25.63
C SER A 164 -6.67 -24.20 -26.99
N TYR A 165 -6.03 -25.31 -27.25
CA TYR A 165 -6.30 -26.14 -28.42
C TYR A 165 -6.80 -27.51 -27.98
N ALA A 166 -8.05 -27.81 -28.38
CA ALA A 166 -8.74 -29.07 -28.11
C ALA A 166 -8.70 -29.48 -26.63
N ASP A 167 -8.68 -28.49 -25.69
CA ASP A 167 -8.55 -28.67 -24.24
C ASP A 167 -7.31 -29.46 -23.80
N ARG A 168 -6.35 -29.65 -24.70
CA ARG A 168 -5.12 -30.41 -24.48
C ARG A 168 -3.88 -29.56 -24.33
N TYR A 169 -3.72 -28.57 -25.18
CA TYR A 169 -2.58 -27.66 -25.17
C TYR A 169 -3.05 -26.29 -24.68
N LEU A 170 -2.55 -25.93 -23.53
CA LEU A 170 -2.93 -24.70 -22.83
C LEU A 170 -1.72 -23.76 -22.85
N PHE A 171 -1.95 -22.53 -23.24
CA PHE A 171 -0.92 -21.49 -23.25
C PHE A 171 -1.49 -20.19 -22.68
N GLN A 172 -0.72 -19.53 -21.82
CA GLN A 172 -1.02 -18.18 -21.34
C GLN A 172 0.24 -17.32 -21.39
N ALA A 173 0.08 -16.11 -21.89
CA ALA A 173 1.09 -15.06 -21.85
C ALA A 173 0.50 -13.82 -21.23
N ASN A 174 1.25 -13.19 -20.35
CA ASN A 174 0.90 -11.88 -19.79
C ASN A 174 2.10 -10.95 -19.96
N ILE A 175 1.80 -9.67 -20.15
CA ILE A 175 2.78 -8.61 -20.09
C ILE A 175 2.17 -7.45 -19.32
N ARG A 176 2.95 -6.85 -18.43
CA ARG A 176 2.60 -5.64 -17.71
C ARG A 176 3.75 -4.64 -17.80
N HIS A 177 3.43 -3.41 -18.15
CA HIS A 177 4.37 -2.30 -18.24
C HIS A 177 3.87 -1.22 -17.29
N ASP A 178 4.56 -1.09 -16.16
CA ASP A 178 4.16 -0.27 -15.03
C ASP A 178 5.09 0.91 -14.86
N GLY A 179 4.51 2.10 -14.67
CA GLY A 179 5.24 3.32 -14.36
C GLY A 179 4.83 3.86 -13.00
N SER A 180 5.81 4.20 -12.16
CA SER A 180 5.61 4.68 -10.80
C SER A 180 6.21 6.06 -10.60
N SER A 181 5.49 6.94 -9.87
CA SER A 181 6.00 8.24 -9.46
C SER A 181 7.07 8.16 -8.36
N ARG A 182 7.28 6.97 -7.76
CA ARG A 182 8.34 6.72 -6.77
C ARG A 182 9.73 6.86 -7.35
N PHE A 183 9.87 6.72 -8.67
CA PHE A 183 11.15 6.72 -9.36
C PHE A 183 11.37 8.01 -10.16
N ALA A 184 12.64 8.41 -10.31
CA ALA A 184 13.03 9.56 -11.10
C ALA A 184 12.67 9.39 -12.58
N LYS A 185 12.57 10.50 -13.30
CA LYS A 185 12.33 10.50 -14.73
C LYS A 185 13.43 9.70 -15.44
N GLY A 186 13.05 8.68 -16.20
CA GLY A 186 13.99 7.75 -16.85
C GLY A 186 14.05 6.36 -16.20
N TYR A 187 13.69 6.25 -14.92
CA TYR A 187 13.69 4.98 -14.15
C TYR A 187 12.31 4.52 -13.73
N ARG A 188 11.26 5.24 -14.13
CA ARG A 188 9.87 5.01 -13.69
C ARG A 188 9.25 3.72 -14.19
N TRP A 189 9.66 3.25 -15.37
CA TRP A 189 8.97 2.20 -16.08
C TRP A 189 9.66 0.86 -15.95
N GLY A 190 8.89 -0.18 -15.56
CA GLY A 190 9.29 -1.57 -15.53
C GLY A 190 8.40 -2.43 -16.43
N THR A 191 8.96 -3.49 -17.01
CA THR A 191 8.23 -4.45 -17.86
C THR A 191 8.32 -5.83 -17.26
N PHE A 192 7.18 -6.47 -17.04
CA PHE A 192 7.03 -7.71 -16.31
C PHE A 192 6.27 -8.74 -17.16
N PRO A 193 6.97 -9.51 -18.02
CA PRO A 193 6.38 -10.59 -18.79
C PRO A 193 6.22 -11.85 -17.94
N SER A 194 5.22 -12.67 -18.27
CA SER A 194 5.08 -14.04 -17.76
C SER A 194 4.43 -14.93 -18.78
N PHE A 195 4.83 -16.21 -18.77
CA PHE A 195 4.35 -17.23 -19.68
C PHE A 195 4.04 -18.52 -18.89
N SER A 196 3.01 -19.21 -19.29
CA SER A 196 2.74 -20.56 -18.81
C SER A 196 2.23 -21.45 -19.93
N ALA A 197 2.61 -22.70 -19.88
CA ALA A 197 2.12 -23.72 -20.78
C ALA A 197 1.66 -24.95 -19.99
N GLY A 198 0.63 -25.60 -20.49
CA GLY A 198 0.10 -26.84 -19.92
C GLY A 198 -0.21 -27.83 -21.02
N TRP A 199 0.08 -29.10 -20.78
CA TRP A 199 -0.27 -30.18 -21.65
C TRP A 199 -1.06 -31.24 -20.91
N VAL A 200 -2.32 -31.41 -21.30
CA VAL A 200 -3.22 -32.44 -20.76
C VAL A 200 -2.96 -33.73 -21.49
N MET A 201 -1.98 -34.51 -21.01
CA MET A 201 -1.53 -35.76 -21.63
C MET A 201 -2.64 -36.82 -21.66
N SER A 202 -3.48 -36.87 -20.62
CA SER A 202 -4.60 -37.83 -20.55
C SER A 202 -5.59 -37.69 -21.70
N GLU A 203 -5.67 -36.52 -22.35
CA GLU A 203 -6.56 -36.29 -23.50
C GLU A 203 -5.94 -36.70 -24.84
N GLU A 204 -4.67 -37.14 -24.84
CA GLU A 204 -4.01 -37.57 -26.05
C GLU A 204 -4.48 -38.95 -26.49
N LYS A 205 -4.52 -39.19 -27.83
CA LYS A 205 -4.98 -40.44 -28.41
C LYS A 205 -4.13 -41.62 -27.93
N PHE A 206 -2.80 -41.45 -27.78
CA PHE A 206 -1.91 -42.51 -27.30
C PHE A 206 -2.17 -42.88 -25.84
N MET A 207 -2.48 -41.90 -24.98
CA MET A 207 -2.83 -42.16 -23.58
C MET A 207 -4.19 -42.86 -23.47
N LYS A 208 -5.20 -42.40 -24.23
CA LYS A 208 -6.51 -43.06 -24.28
C LYS A 208 -6.42 -44.50 -24.78
N SER A 209 -5.49 -44.82 -25.69
CA SER A 209 -5.29 -46.21 -26.20
C SER A 209 -4.65 -47.16 -25.18
N LEU A 210 -4.00 -46.64 -24.13
CA LEU A 210 -3.40 -47.47 -23.07
C LEU A 210 -4.45 -48.06 -22.12
N ASN A 211 -5.68 -47.56 -22.12
CA ASN A 211 -6.79 -47.98 -21.25
C ASN A 211 -6.39 -48.09 -19.76
N TRP A 212 -5.69 -47.08 -19.25
CA TRP A 212 -5.25 -47.04 -17.87
C TRP A 212 -6.38 -46.53 -16.95
N ASP A 213 -7.24 -47.44 -16.51
CA ASP A 213 -8.40 -47.12 -15.66
C ASP A 213 -8.00 -46.50 -14.31
N TRP A 214 -6.75 -46.73 -13.90
CA TRP A 214 -6.23 -46.16 -12.65
C TRP A 214 -5.77 -44.71 -12.75
N LEU A 215 -5.43 -44.20 -13.96
CA LEU A 215 -5.00 -42.82 -14.21
C LEU A 215 -6.10 -42.06 -14.96
N SER A 216 -6.87 -41.27 -14.22
CA SER A 216 -8.04 -40.55 -14.77
C SER A 216 -7.67 -39.21 -15.42
N PHE A 217 -6.58 -38.56 -14.96
CA PHE A 217 -6.11 -37.29 -15.48
C PHE A 217 -4.60 -37.16 -15.30
N LEU A 218 -3.94 -36.63 -16.32
CA LEU A 218 -2.51 -36.30 -16.26
C LEU A 218 -2.24 -35.04 -17.04
N LYS A 219 -1.64 -34.04 -16.36
CA LYS A 219 -1.28 -32.76 -16.95
C LYS A 219 0.13 -32.35 -16.52
N LEU A 220 0.94 -32.00 -17.48
CA LEU A 220 2.22 -31.30 -17.27
C LEU A 220 2.01 -29.80 -17.39
N ARG A 221 2.65 -29.01 -16.54
CA ARG A 221 2.63 -27.57 -16.62
C ARG A 221 3.99 -26.97 -16.32
N GLY A 222 4.26 -25.83 -16.92
CA GLY A 222 5.44 -25.02 -16.64
C GLY A 222 5.08 -23.55 -16.73
N SER A 223 5.72 -22.74 -15.92
CA SER A 223 5.59 -21.29 -15.96
C SER A 223 6.93 -20.61 -15.71
N TRP A 224 7.04 -19.43 -16.27
CA TRP A 224 8.15 -18.51 -16.07
C TRP A 224 7.61 -17.08 -16.03
N GLY A 225 8.16 -16.24 -15.17
CA GLY A 225 7.77 -14.85 -15.12
C GLY A 225 8.72 -13.98 -14.34
N ILE A 226 8.60 -12.68 -14.59
CA ILE A 226 9.28 -11.62 -13.87
C ILE A 226 8.23 -10.84 -13.10
N LEU A 227 8.45 -10.64 -11.81
CA LEU A 227 7.65 -9.81 -10.92
C LEU A 227 8.43 -8.54 -10.60
N GLY A 228 7.74 -7.41 -10.61
CA GLY A 228 8.29 -6.13 -10.19
C GLY A 228 7.79 -5.72 -8.81
N ASN A 229 8.68 -5.13 -8.02
CA ASN A 229 8.35 -4.52 -6.74
C ASN A 229 8.88 -3.07 -6.74
N GLU A 230 7.99 -2.11 -6.48
CA GLU A 230 8.32 -0.68 -6.38
C GLU A 230 8.50 -0.21 -4.94
N ARG A 231 8.20 -1.07 -3.95
CA ARG A 231 8.21 -0.70 -2.54
C ARG A 231 9.62 -0.70 -1.98
N ILE A 232 10.24 0.46 -2.00
CA ILE A 232 11.58 0.72 -1.49
C ILE A 232 11.44 1.50 -0.18
N GLY A 233 11.18 0.79 0.92
CA GLY A 233 10.91 1.42 2.21
C GLY A 233 9.60 2.24 2.22
N ASP A 234 9.54 3.21 3.12
CA ASP A 234 8.35 4.05 3.33
C ASP A 234 8.39 5.38 2.55
N ASP A 235 9.51 5.68 1.88
CA ASP A 235 9.67 6.93 1.12
C ASP A 235 8.98 6.87 -0.23
N TYR A 236 8.16 7.89 -0.52
CA TYR A 236 7.51 8.01 -1.83
C TYR A 236 8.41 8.63 -2.91
N PHE A 237 9.46 9.35 -2.50
CA PHE A 237 10.34 10.09 -3.43
C PHE A 237 11.82 9.95 -3.05
N PRO A 238 12.39 8.74 -3.08
CA PRO A 238 13.78 8.50 -2.65
C PRO A 238 14.82 9.21 -3.53
N TYR A 239 14.43 9.68 -4.70
CA TYR A 239 15.26 10.42 -5.64
C TYR A 239 15.32 11.94 -5.38
N ILE A 240 14.55 12.45 -4.40
CA ILE A 240 14.54 13.88 -4.04
C ILE A 240 15.38 14.06 -2.78
N ALA A 241 16.35 14.98 -2.86
CA ALA A 241 17.10 15.39 -1.69
C ALA A 241 16.18 16.19 -0.75
N LEU A 242 15.85 15.58 0.39
CA LEU A 242 15.08 16.25 1.43
C LEU A 242 15.99 17.13 2.28
N MET A 243 15.47 18.31 2.64
CA MET A 243 16.13 19.22 3.57
C MET A 243 15.53 19.08 4.97
N SER A 244 16.37 18.92 5.98
CA SER A 244 15.96 18.99 7.37
C SER A 244 16.25 20.38 7.90
N PHE A 245 15.26 20.97 8.55
CA PHE A 245 15.38 22.24 9.21
C PHE A 245 15.56 22.02 10.72
N GLY A 246 16.50 22.73 11.31
CA GLY A 246 16.76 22.67 12.74
C GLY A 246 17.27 24.03 13.23
N ASN A 247 17.47 24.14 14.53
CA ASN A 247 18.13 25.30 15.12
C ASN A 247 19.58 24.96 15.42
N SER A 248 20.49 25.84 15.08
CA SER A 248 21.90 25.76 15.48
C SER A 248 22.27 26.95 16.34
N LEU A 249 23.13 26.71 17.33
CA LEU A 249 23.66 27.76 18.18
C LEU A 249 24.90 28.36 17.52
N PHE A 250 24.90 29.65 17.35
CA PHE A 250 26.03 30.43 16.83
C PHE A 250 26.60 31.26 17.94
N TYR A 251 27.94 31.16 18.16
CA TYR A 251 28.69 31.98 19.07
C TYR A 251 29.14 33.25 18.33
N MET A 252 28.67 34.35 18.79
CA MET A 252 28.98 35.68 18.22
C MET A 252 30.31 36.21 18.82
N ALA A 253 30.95 37.13 18.11
CA ALA A 253 32.25 37.72 18.55
C ALA A 253 32.16 38.49 19.87
N ASP A 254 31.00 38.96 20.28
CA ASP A 254 30.73 39.60 21.56
C ASP A 254 30.48 38.63 22.73
N GLY A 255 30.61 37.31 22.47
CA GLY A 255 30.39 36.25 23.46
C GLY A 255 28.92 35.84 23.63
N SER A 256 28.00 36.43 22.89
CA SER A 256 26.57 36.02 22.91
C SER A 256 26.38 34.76 22.13
N VAL A 257 25.29 34.02 22.48
CA VAL A 257 24.85 32.82 21.77
C VAL A 257 23.49 33.07 21.11
N VAL A 258 23.45 32.99 19.81
CA VAL A 258 22.23 33.15 19.02
C VAL A 258 21.78 31.81 18.47
N SER A 259 20.50 31.47 18.66
CA SER A 259 19.88 30.31 18.02
C SER A 259 19.22 30.76 16.71
N ASP A 260 19.69 30.19 15.60
CA ASP A 260 19.11 30.51 14.29
C ASP A 260 18.76 29.24 13.52
N LYS A 261 17.83 29.38 12.56
CA LYS A 261 17.37 28.28 11.73
C LYS A 261 18.43 27.88 10.73
N THR A 262 18.70 26.60 10.67
CA THR A 262 19.64 26.00 9.71
C THR A 262 18.91 24.96 8.87
N ALA A 263 19.39 24.79 7.63
CA ALA A 263 18.94 23.75 6.74
C ALA A 263 20.11 22.84 6.37
N ARG A 264 19.91 21.56 6.43
CA ARG A 264 20.91 20.57 6.01
C ARG A 264 20.23 19.48 5.17
N PRO A 265 20.94 18.83 4.22
CA PRO A 265 20.42 17.64 3.57
C PRO A 265 20.06 16.57 4.61
N ALA A 266 18.85 16.07 4.58
CA ALA A 266 18.37 15.04 5.49
C ALA A 266 18.75 13.64 4.98
N ILE A 267 18.64 13.44 3.66
CA ILE A 267 18.91 12.16 2.99
C ILE A 267 19.60 12.48 1.66
N LEU A 268 20.54 11.63 1.28
CA LEU A 268 21.15 11.68 -0.06
C LEU A 268 20.11 11.16 -1.07
N ALA A 269 19.88 11.92 -2.13
CA ALA A 269 19.05 11.48 -3.24
C ALA A 269 19.71 10.32 -3.99
N VAL A 270 18.94 9.29 -4.30
CA VAL A 270 19.37 8.17 -5.13
C VAL A 270 18.56 8.22 -6.43
N GLU A 271 19.13 8.83 -7.47
CA GLU A 271 18.40 9.12 -8.71
C GLU A 271 18.17 7.89 -9.59
N ASP A 272 19.03 6.88 -9.50
CA ASP A 272 19.01 5.66 -10.33
C ASP A 272 18.22 4.50 -9.71
N ILE A 273 17.49 4.76 -8.65
CA ILE A 273 16.58 3.79 -8.03
C ILE A 273 15.46 3.42 -9.03
N THR A 274 15.24 2.12 -9.21
CA THR A 274 14.23 1.57 -10.10
C THR A 274 13.59 0.31 -9.49
N TRP A 275 12.73 -0.33 -10.24
CA TRP A 275 12.02 -1.55 -9.86
C TRP A 275 12.96 -2.67 -9.41
N GLU A 276 12.70 -3.24 -8.25
CA GLU A 276 13.26 -4.53 -7.86
C GLU A 276 12.56 -5.63 -8.66
N THR A 277 13.31 -6.59 -9.17
CA THR A 277 12.75 -7.67 -9.99
C THR A 277 13.07 -9.04 -9.43
N THR A 278 12.05 -9.90 -9.41
CA THR A 278 12.18 -11.30 -9.05
C THR A 278 11.78 -12.17 -10.24
N THR A 279 12.66 -13.07 -10.64
CA THR A 279 12.38 -14.06 -11.70
C THR A 279 12.02 -15.39 -11.05
N SER A 280 10.89 -15.99 -11.48
CA SER A 280 10.42 -17.28 -11.00
C SER A 280 10.21 -18.24 -12.15
N THR A 281 10.54 -19.51 -11.93
CA THR A 281 10.30 -20.61 -12.86
C THR A 281 9.75 -21.80 -12.09
N ASP A 282 8.60 -22.31 -12.53
CA ASP A 282 7.91 -23.39 -11.87
C ASP A 282 7.57 -24.51 -12.87
N PHE A 283 7.70 -25.76 -12.44
CA PHE A 283 7.22 -26.93 -13.15
C PHE A 283 6.29 -27.72 -12.24
N GLY A 284 5.23 -28.25 -12.81
CA GLY A 284 4.24 -29.02 -12.06
C GLY A 284 3.67 -30.17 -12.86
N LEU A 285 3.24 -31.18 -12.13
CA LEU A 285 2.52 -32.33 -12.62
C LEU A 285 1.23 -32.45 -11.80
N ASP A 286 0.09 -32.48 -12.49
CA ASP A 286 -1.20 -32.71 -11.88
C ASP A 286 -1.71 -34.07 -12.34
N ALA A 287 -2.02 -34.97 -11.41
CA ALA A 287 -2.47 -36.32 -11.72
C ALA A 287 -3.64 -36.72 -10.80
N ASN A 288 -4.68 -37.30 -11.42
CA ASN A 288 -5.81 -37.85 -10.68
C ASN A 288 -5.89 -39.36 -10.93
N PHE A 289 -6.11 -40.12 -9.87
CA PHE A 289 -6.14 -41.54 -9.88
C PHE A 289 -7.51 -42.08 -9.47
N PHE A 290 -7.84 -43.31 -9.93
CA PHE A 290 -9.01 -44.10 -9.53
C PHE A 290 -10.33 -43.30 -9.63
N ASN A 291 -10.61 -42.73 -10.83
CA ASN A 291 -11.79 -41.89 -11.08
C ASN A 291 -11.88 -40.70 -10.12
N ASN A 292 -10.76 -39.96 -9.96
CA ASN A 292 -10.62 -38.78 -9.11
C ASN A 292 -10.76 -39.03 -7.59
N ARG A 293 -10.55 -40.27 -7.13
CA ARG A 293 -10.57 -40.54 -5.68
C ARG A 293 -9.28 -40.14 -4.98
N LEU A 294 -8.18 -40.01 -5.72
CA LEU A 294 -6.88 -39.52 -5.24
C LEU A 294 -6.36 -38.47 -6.22
N GLN A 295 -5.96 -37.31 -5.70
CA GLN A 295 -5.41 -36.17 -6.44
C GLN A 295 -4.03 -35.81 -5.93
#